data_6a6a94c6a2957ddbc7ae6dafca28f6e4
#
_entry.id   6a6a94c6a2957ddbc7ae6dafca28f6e4
#
_cell.length_a   1.000
_cell.length_b   1.000
_cell.length_c   1.000
_cell.angle_alpha   90.00
_cell.angle_beta   90.00
_cell.angle_gamma   90.00
#
_symmetry.space_group_name_H-M   'P 1'
#
loop_
_entity.id
_entity.type
_entity.pdbx_description
1 polymer ?
#
loop_
_entity_poly.entity_id
_entity_poly.type
_entity_poly.pdbx_seq_one_letter_code
_entity_poly.pdbx_strand_id
1 'polypeptide(L)'
;MNKNHRHTYEIRRAIPQDCAKLAELAADVWLDTYATDGIKPEYTEYANSTFTTAYFQSLLEHPTYRLLISEQAGVLQGFVLINLGAQYRTPDNGYEVDKLYVHKSFQGMGVGRALLSHVARLYGTPMWLYTWTENAANQFYSRLGAQLIGTLSFEAFGSTIDNNVYKITSENL
;
A
#
# COMPACT_ATOMS: atom_id res chain seq x y z
N MET A 1 -38.22 -2.40 -1.35
CA MET A 1 -37.42 -2.18 -0.13
C MET A 1 -35.94 -2.34 -0.49
N ASN A 2 -35.26 -1.25 -0.79
CA ASN A 2 -33.83 -1.23 -1.05
C ASN A 2 -33.08 -1.35 0.28
N LYS A 3 -32.58 -2.53 0.56
CA LYS A 3 -31.58 -2.71 1.63
C LYS A 3 -30.25 -2.19 1.08
N ASN A 4 -29.94 -0.93 1.36
CA ASN A 4 -28.58 -0.41 1.29
C ASN A 4 -27.73 -1.24 2.25
N HIS A 5 -27.08 -2.27 1.74
CA HIS A 5 -26.00 -2.92 2.45
C HIS A 5 -24.83 -1.91 2.41
N ARG A 6 -24.77 -1.00 3.38
CA ARG A 6 -23.55 -0.29 3.69
C ARG A 6 -22.51 -1.37 3.99
N HIS A 7 -21.53 -1.51 3.11
CA HIS A 7 -20.35 -2.31 3.40
C HIS A 7 -19.67 -1.69 4.61
N THR A 8 -19.95 -2.23 5.78
CA THR A 8 -19.33 -1.80 7.04
C THR A 8 -17.95 -2.43 7.11
N TYR A 9 -16.95 -1.74 6.57
CA TYR A 9 -15.55 -2.05 6.85
C TYR A 9 -15.05 -1.19 8.00
N GLU A 10 -14.08 -1.69 8.72
CA GLU A 10 -13.38 -0.96 9.80
C GLU A 10 -11.94 -0.69 9.36
N ILE A 11 -11.48 0.55 9.55
CA ILE A 11 -10.08 0.92 9.40
C ILE A 11 -9.53 1.24 10.78
N ARG A 12 -8.46 0.56 11.15
CA ARG A 12 -7.81 0.70 12.46
C ARG A 12 -6.30 0.48 12.34
N ARG A 13 -5.59 0.83 13.38
CA ARG A 13 -4.18 0.44 13.51
C ARG A 13 -4.05 -1.07 13.59
N ALA A 14 -3.02 -1.60 12.96
CA ALA A 14 -2.67 -3.01 13.08
C ALA A 14 -2.15 -3.30 14.50
N ILE A 15 -2.43 -4.52 14.96
CA ILE A 15 -1.97 -5.07 16.23
C ILE A 15 -1.14 -6.34 15.95
N PRO A 16 -0.36 -6.86 16.91
CA PRO A 16 0.48 -8.04 16.69
C PRO A 16 -0.25 -9.25 16.12
N GLN A 17 -1.53 -9.45 16.50
CA GLN A 17 -2.37 -10.53 16.01
C GLN A 17 -2.71 -10.45 14.52
N ASP A 18 -2.55 -9.29 13.90
CA ASP A 18 -2.80 -9.09 12.46
C ASP A 18 -1.59 -9.51 11.59
N CYS A 19 -0.41 -9.61 12.18
CA CYS A 19 0.85 -9.70 11.41
C CYS A 19 0.96 -10.95 10.53
N ALA A 20 0.43 -12.10 10.96
CA ALA A 20 0.43 -13.30 10.13
C ALA A 20 -0.45 -13.13 8.87
N LYS A 21 -1.64 -12.56 9.02
CA LYS A 21 -2.55 -12.28 7.90
C LYS A 21 -1.99 -11.19 6.97
N LEU A 22 -1.32 -10.19 7.53
CA LEU A 22 -0.64 -9.15 6.76
C LEU A 22 0.47 -9.72 5.90
N ALA A 23 1.25 -10.65 6.43
CA ALA A 23 2.32 -11.34 5.70
C ALA A 23 1.75 -12.10 4.49
N GLU A 24 0.67 -12.86 4.67
CA GLU A 24 0.00 -13.59 3.59
C GLU A 24 -0.55 -12.63 2.52
N LEU A 25 -1.28 -11.59 2.93
CA LEU A 25 -1.87 -10.62 2.01
C LEU A 25 -0.79 -9.88 1.22
N ALA A 26 0.28 -9.44 1.87
CA ALA A 26 1.36 -8.72 1.22
C ALA A 26 2.08 -9.58 0.16
N ALA A 27 2.35 -10.85 0.47
CA ALA A 27 2.95 -11.78 -0.48
C ALA A 27 2.03 -12.01 -1.68
N ASP A 28 0.73 -12.22 -1.47
CA ASP A 28 -0.24 -12.43 -2.53
C ASP A 28 -0.35 -11.20 -3.45
N VAL A 29 -0.47 -10.00 -2.89
CA VAL A 29 -0.57 -8.75 -3.67
C VAL A 29 0.72 -8.50 -4.45
N TRP A 30 1.87 -8.72 -3.84
CA TRP A 30 3.16 -8.55 -4.50
C TRP A 30 3.31 -9.50 -5.69
N LEU A 31 2.97 -10.78 -5.52
CA LEU A 31 3.01 -11.77 -6.60
C LEU A 31 2.01 -11.43 -7.71
N ASP A 32 0.79 -11.04 -7.39
CA ASP A 32 -0.22 -10.61 -8.37
C ASP A 32 0.26 -9.40 -9.20
N THR A 33 1.07 -8.52 -8.60
CA THR A 33 1.60 -7.32 -9.24
C THR A 33 2.78 -7.62 -10.15
N TYR A 34 3.75 -8.40 -9.69
CA TYR A 34 5.04 -8.57 -10.36
C TYR A 34 5.17 -9.87 -11.16
N ALA A 35 4.38 -10.89 -10.87
CA ALA A 35 4.41 -12.16 -11.59
C ALA A 35 3.50 -12.16 -12.84
N THR A 36 3.53 -11.10 -13.64
CA THR A 36 2.67 -10.90 -14.82
C THR A 36 2.94 -11.90 -15.94
N ASP A 37 4.19 -12.39 -16.05
CA ASP A 37 4.62 -13.40 -17.04
C ASP A 37 4.64 -14.82 -16.46
N GLY A 38 3.99 -15.02 -15.34
CA GLY A 38 3.98 -16.27 -14.59
C GLY A 38 4.79 -16.20 -13.31
N ILE A 39 4.50 -17.10 -12.38
CA ILE A 39 5.20 -17.18 -11.10
C ILE A 39 6.54 -17.89 -11.30
N LYS A 40 7.63 -17.16 -11.06
CA LYS A 40 8.98 -17.71 -11.07
C LYS A 40 9.41 -18.05 -9.63
N PRO A 41 10.25 -19.11 -9.44
CA PRO A 41 10.71 -19.49 -8.10
C PRO A 41 11.35 -18.35 -7.31
N GLU A 42 12.15 -17.49 -7.96
CA GLU A 42 12.77 -16.32 -7.34
C GLU A 42 11.76 -15.29 -6.82
N TYR A 43 10.61 -15.15 -7.48
CA TYR A 43 9.55 -14.23 -7.01
C TYR A 43 8.85 -14.78 -5.78
N THR A 44 8.55 -16.07 -5.75
CA THR A 44 7.96 -16.72 -4.58
C THR A 44 8.91 -16.69 -3.39
N GLU A 45 10.20 -16.94 -3.61
CA GLU A 45 11.22 -16.86 -2.56
C GLU A 45 11.34 -15.45 -2.01
N TYR A 46 11.40 -14.44 -2.88
CA TYR A 46 11.45 -13.04 -2.46
C TYR A 46 10.24 -12.65 -1.63
N ALA A 47 9.03 -12.95 -2.11
CA ALA A 47 7.79 -12.60 -1.41
C ALA A 47 7.71 -13.27 -0.02
N ASN A 48 8.01 -14.56 0.06
CA ASN A 48 7.93 -15.31 1.30
C ASN A 48 9.04 -14.96 2.31
N SER A 49 10.22 -14.59 1.83
CA SER A 49 11.32 -14.16 2.71
C SER A 49 11.22 -12.70 3.15
N THR A 50 10.57 -11.86 2.36
CA THR A 50 10.39 -10.43 2.65
C THR A 50 9.18 -10.20 3.55
N PHE A 51 8.02 -10.74 3.16
CA PHE A 51 6.74 -10.52 3.87
C PHE A 51 6.50 -11.61 4.91
N THR A 52 7.18 -11.48 6.03
CA THR A 52 7.07 -12.41 7.16
C THR A 52 6.28 -11.78 8.31
N THR A 53 5.77 -12.61 9.20
CA THR A 53 5.13 -12.15 10.44
C THR A 53 6.09 -11.27 11.25
N ALA A 54 7.36 -11.68 11.37
CA ALA A 54 8.39 -10.93 12.08
C ALA A 54 8.65 -9.54 11.46
N TYR A 55 8.63 -9.45 10.11
CA TYR A 55 8.74 -8.17 9.42
C TYR A 55 7.63 -7.20 9.84
N PHE A 56 6.38 -7.64 9.80
CA PHE A 56 5.25 -6.79 10.21
C PHE A 56 5.28 -6.46 11.70
N GLN A 57 5.67 -7.38 12.57
CA GLN A 57 5.86 -7.10 14.00
C GLN A 57 6.90 -6.01 14.22
N SER A 58 8.03 -6.05 13.52
CA SER A 58 9.07 -5.03 13.63
C SER A 58 8.58 -3.63 13.21
N LEU A 59 7.67 -3.54 12.24
CA LEU A 59 7.07 -2.27 11.81
C LEU A 59 6.17 -1.65 12.87
N LEU A 60 5.46 -2.47 13.67
CA LEU A 60 4.59 -1.96 14.74
C LEU A 60 5.38 -1.24 15.84
N GLU A 61 6.61 -1.67 16.07
CA GLU A 61 7.51 -1.10 17.09
C GLU A 61 8.40 0.02 16.54
N HIS A 62 8.45 0.19 15.23
CA HIS A 62 9.35 1.17 14.61
C HIS A 62 8.86 2.61 14.83
N PRO A 63 9.76 3.55 15.20
CA PRO A 63 9.36 4.90 15.60
C PRO A 63 8.70 5.72 14.48
N THR A 64 9.05 5.50 13.22
CA THR A 64 8.54 6.30 12.10
C THR A 64 7.47 5.63 11.26
N TYR A 65 7.31 4.31 11.34
CA TYR A 65 6.28 3.61 10.58
C TYR A 65 4.92 3.61 11.28
N ARG A 66 3.85 3.66 10.48
CA ARG A 66 2.46 3.49 10.92
C ARG A 66 1.76 2.53 9.98
N LEU A 67 1.09 1.54 10.54
CA LEU A 67 0.45 0.46 9.80
C LEU A 67 -1.04 0.41 10.16
N LEU A 68 -1.88 0.65 9.15
CA LEU A 68 -3.33 0.61 9.28
C LEU A 68 -3.90 -0.47 8.38
N ILE A 69 -4.95 -1.12 8.84
CA ILE A 69 -5.66 -2.16 8.10
C ILE A 69 -7.10 -1.77 7.83
N SER A 70 -7.65 -2.33 6.76
CA SER A 70 -9.09 -2.37 6.50
C SER A 70 -9.57 -3.80 6.64
N GLU A 71 -10.58 -4.02 7.48
CA GLU A 71 -11.19 -5.33 7.66
C GLU A 71 -12.72 -5.26 7.63
N GLN A 72 -13.34 -6.35 7.26
CA GLN A 72 -14.79 -6.54 7.30
C GLN A 72 -15.09 -7.92 7.83
N ALA A 73 -15.86 -7.98 8.91
CA ALA A 73 -16.24 -9.26 9.55
C ALA A 73 -15.03 -10.19 9.82
N GLY A 74 -13.91 -9.62 10.27
CA GLY A 74 -12.67 -10.35 10.56
C GLY A 74 -11.83 -10.72 9.32
N VAL A 75 -12.27 -10.33 8.12
CA VAL A 75 -11.53 -10.56 6.87
C VAL A 75 -10.70 -9.34 6.54
N LEU A 76 -9.38 -9.51 6.44
CA LEU A 76 -8.45 -8.46 6.04
C LEU A 76 -8.62 -8.16 4.55
N GLN A 77 -8.94 -6.90 4.23
CA GLN A 77 -9.15 -6.44 2.86
C GLN A 77 -7.90 -5.82 2.24
N GLY A 78 -7.14 -5.14 3.07
CA GLY A 78 -5.94 -4.42 2.64
C GLY A 78 -5.29 -3.68 3.81
N PHE A 79 -4.16 -3.07 3.53
CA PHE A 79 -3.43 -2.25 4.49
C PHE A 79 -2.70 -1.08 3.83
N VAL A 80 -2.37 -0.10 4.63
CA VAL A 80 -1.48 0.99 4.27
C VAL A 80 -0.35 1.08 5.30
N LEU A 81 0.87 1.12 4.80
CA LEU A 81 2.09 1.36 5.58
C LEU A 81 2.64 2.72 5.19
N ILE A 82 2.79 3.61 6.16
CA ILE A 82 3.41 4.92 5.94
C ILE A 82 4.71 5.03 6.73
N ASN A 83 5.64 5.82 6.20
CA ASN A 83 6.89 6.17 6.87
C ASN A 83 6.95 7.69 7.05
N LEU A 84 6.74 8.15 8.27
CA LEU A 84 6.77 9.57 8.63
C LEU A 84 8.20 10.17 8.59
N GLY A 85 9.23 9.32 8.57
CA GLY A 85 10.62 9.72 8.51
C GLY A 85 11.22 9.75 7.11
N ALA A 86 10.51 9.28 6.09
CA ALA A 86 11.00 9.29 4.72
C ALA A 86 10.61 10.55 3.96
N GLN A 87 11.52 11.03 3.12
CA GLN A 87 11.39 12.25 2.35
C GLN A 87 11.75 12.00 0.89
N TYR A 88 11.03 12.63 -0.03
CA TYR A 88 11.34 12.64 -1.44
C TYR A 88 11.68 14.07 -1.87
N ARG A 89 12.93 14.31 -2.28
CA ARG A 89 13.51 15.58 -2.71
C ARG A 89 13.40 16.69 -1.66
N THR A 90 12.18 17.13 -1.33
CA THR A 90 11.94 18.25 -0.42
C THR A 90 10.88 17.89 0.63
N PRO A 91 10.89 18.54 1.81
CA PRO A 91 9.85 18.34 2.83
C PRO A 91 8.44 18.67 2.34
N ASP A 92 8.30 19.51 1.31
CA ASP A 92 7.01 19.93 0.75
C ASP A 92 6.23 18.78 0.09
N ASN A 93 6.88 17.66 -0.17
CA ASN A 93 6.22 16.45 -0.68
C ASN A 93 5.60 15.59 0.42
N GLY A 94 5.89 15.90 1.69
CA GLY A 94 5.33 15.20 2.84
C GLY A 94 6.01 13.87 3.13
N TYR A 95 5.28 12.98 3.76
CA TYR A 95 5.75 11.64 4.17
C TYR A 95 5.42 10.57 3.12
N GLU A 96 6.08 9.44 3.24
CA GLU A 96 5.94 8.32 2.30
C GLU A 96 4.74 7.43 2.64
N VAL A 97 3.98 7.05 1.61
CA VAL A 97 3.16 5.84 1.62
C VAL A 97 4.05 4.71 1.08
N ASP A 98 4.63 3.94 1.98
CA ASP A 98 5.57 2.86 1.64
C ASP A 98 4.87 1.72 0.90
N LYS A 99 3.70 1.31 1.40
CA LYS A 99 2.85 0.28 0.78
C LYS A 99 1.37 0.63 0.92
N LEU A 100 0.64 0.45 -0.16
CA LEU A 100 -0.81 0.44 -0.19
C LEU A 100 -1.24 -0.83 -0.93
N TYR A 101 -1.59 -1.85 -0.17
CA TYR A 101 -1.93 -3.16 -0.71
C TYR A 101 -3.38 -3.49 -0.41
N VAL A 102 -4.15 -3.76 -1.46
CA VAL A 102 -5.54 -4.22 -1.37
C VAL A 102 -5.64 -5.56 -2.07
N HIS A 103 -6.17 -6.57 -1.37
CA HIS A 103 -6.37 -7.90 -1.95
C HIS A 103 -7.26 -7.80 -3.19
N LYS A 104 -6.94 -8.57 -4.22
CA LYS A 104 -7.63 -8.53 -5.53
C LYS A 104 -9.15 -8.67 -5.43
N SER A 105 -9.65 -9.44 -4.45
CA SER A 105 -11.09 -9.63 -4.23
C SER A 105 -11.80 -8.36 -3.77
N PHE A 106 -11.08 -7.35 -3.29
CA PHE A 106 -11.62 -6.09 -2.74
C PHE A 106 -11.20 -4.86 -3.55
N GLN A 107 -10.43 -5.03 -4.61
CA GLN A 107 -10.07 -3.94 -5.51
C GLN A 107 -11.30 -3.40 -6.24
N GLY A 108 -11.32 -2.09 -6.52
CA GLY A 108 -12.46 -1.42 -7.14
C GLY A 108 -13.64 -1.12 -6.20
N MET A 109 -13.51 -1.42 -4.90
CA MET A 109 -14.55 -1.19 -3.90
C MET A 109 -14.28 0.05 -3.00
N GLY A 110 -13.28 0.84 -3.33
CA GLY A 110 -12.93 2.05 -2.58
C GLY A 110 -12.06 1.83 -1.34
N VAL A 111 -11.57 0.62 -1.09
CA VAL A 111 -10.74 0.29 0.09
C VAL A 111 -9.44 1.09 0.11
N GLY A 112 -8.74 1.17 -1.02
CA GLY A 112 -7.48 1.92 -1.13
C GLY A 112 -7.67 3.41 -0.84
N ARG A 113 -8.69 4.04 -1.42
CA ARG A 113 -9.02 5.44 -1.16
C ARG A 113 -9.40 5.67 0.30
N ALA A 114 -10.18 4.77 0.89
CA ALA A 114 -10.58 4.86 2.29
C ALA A 114 -9.39 4.77 3.24
N LEU A 115 -8.43 3.88 2.97
CA LEU A 115 -7.17 3.78 3.72
C LEU A 115 -6.36 5.08 3.65
N LEU A 116 -6.16 5.62 2.44
CA LEU A 116 -5.45 6.90 2.25
C LEU A 116 -6.16 8.06 2.93
N SER A 117 -7.49 8.15 2.82
CA SER A 117 -8.28 9.19 3.49
C SER A 117 -8.17 9.11 5.01
N HIS A 118 -8.14 7.90 5.55
CA HIS A 118 -7.96 7.68 6.99
C HIS A 118 -6.57 8.13 7.46
N VAL A 119 -5.52 7.78 6.70
CA VAL A 119 -4.15 8.23 6.95
C VAL A 119 -4.06 9.76 6.90
N ALA A 120 -4.64 10.40 5.88
CA ALA A 120 -4.65 11.85 5.74
C ALA A 120 -5.32 12.54 6.93
N ARG A 121 -6.41 11.96 7.45
CA ARG A 121 -7.10 12.50 8.63
C ARG A 121 -6.24 12.41 9.89
N LEU A 122 -5.46 11.34 10.07
CA LEU A 122 -4.63 11.13 11.26
C LEU A 122 -3.28 11.85 11.20
N TYR A 123 -2.66 11.91 10.03
CA TYR A 123 -1.27 12.35 9.88
C TYR A 123 -1.11 13.54 8.94
N GLY A 124 -2.20 14.01 8.33
CA GLY A 124 -2.19 15.15 7.40
C GLY A 124 -1.79 14.79 5.98
N THR A 125 -1.59 15.82 5.19
CA THR A 125 -1.11 15.78 3.80
C THR A 125 -0.05 16.87 3.61
N PRO A 126 0.76 16.85 2.56
CA PRO A 126 0.79 15.86 1.47
C PRO A 126 1.48 14.55 1.87
N MET A 127 1.33 13.57 1.01
CA MET A 127 2.05 12.30 1.05
C MET A 127 2.54 11.94 -0.35
N TRP A 128 3.61 11.18 -0.44
CA TRP A 128 4.15 10.71 -1.71
C TRP A 128 4.30 9.19 -1.70
N LEU A 129 4.32 8.61 -2.88
CA LEU A 129 4.58 7.19 -3.08
C LEU A 129 5.20 6.95 -4.45
N TYR A 130 5.78 5.78 -4.63
CA TYR A 130 6.19 5.33 -5.94
C TYR A 130 5.55 3.98 -6.28
N THR A 131 5.34 3.75 -7.57
CA THR A 131 4.82 2.49 -8.08
C THR A 131 5.45 2.18 -9.44
N TRP A 132 5.71 0.90 -9.67
CA TRP A 132 6.24 0.40 -10.94
C TRP A 132 5.43 0.94 -12.13
N THR A 133 6.13 1.39 -13.17
CA THR A 133 5.50 2.05 -14.32
C THR A 133 4.45 1.18 -15.04
N GLU A 134 4.63 -0.15 -15.00
CA GLU A 134 3.69 -1.12 -15.59
C GLU A 134 2.60 -1.61 -14.64
N ASN A 135 2.61 -1.15 -13.38
CA ASN A 135 1.61 -1.53 -12.40
C ASN A 135 0.25 -0.90 -12.75
N ALA A 136 -0.81 -1.71 -12.76
CA ALA A 136 -2.18 -1.25 -12.94
C ALA A 136 -2.62 -0.19 -11.91
N ALA A 137 -1.97 -0.13 -10.74
CA ALA A 137 -2.21 0.89 -9.72
C ALA A 137 -1.96 2.33 -10.21
N ASN A 138 -1.18 2.53 -11.29
CA ASN A 138 -1.03 3.86 -11.89
C ASN A 138 -2.38 4.47 -12.30
N GLN A 139 -3.32 3.64 -12.77
CA GLN A 139 -4.68 4.11 -13.11
C GLN A 139 -5.43 4.57 -11.86
N PHE A 140 -5.26 3.89 -10.75
CA PHE A 140 -5.85 4.29 -9.47
C PHE A 140 -5.36 5.66 -9.02
N TYR A 141 -4.05 5.90 -9.04
CA TYR A 141 -3.48 7.21 -8.66
C TYR A 141 -3.88 8.32 -9.64
N SER A 142 -3.93 8.04 -10.93
CA SER A 142 -4.42 8.99 -11.92
C SER A 142 -5.88 9.37 -11.69
N ARG A 143 -6.74 8.42 -11.36
CA ARG A 143 -8.15 8.68 -11.03
C ARG A 143 -8.34 9.47 -9.75
N LEU A 144 -7.46 9.31 -8.77
CA LEU A 144 -7.42 10.15 -7.59
C LEU A 144 -7.04 11.61 -7.90
N GLY A 145 -6.46 11.87 -9.06
CA GLY A 145 -5.89 13.16 -9.41
C GLY A 145 -4.52 13.39 -8.77
N ALA A 146 -3.83 12.34 -8.35
CA ALA A 146 -2.48 12.43 -7.81
C ALA A 146 -1.51 13.02 -8.83
N GLN A 147 -0.64 13.89 -8.39
CA GLN A 147 0.35 14.56 -9.25
C GLN A 147 1.57 13.68 -9.46
N LEU A 148 1.93 13.44 -10.72
CA LEU A 148 3.21 12.82 -11.07
C LEU A 148 4.33 13.84 -10.83
N ILE A 149 5.24 13.55 -9.90
CA ILE A 149 6.31 14.49 -9.49
C ILE A 149 7.72 14.03 -9.83
N GLY A 150 7.86 12.81 -10.34
CA GLY A 150 9.16 12.29 -10.74
C GLY A 150 9.16 10.79 -10.99
N THR A 151 10.36 10.25 -11.06
CA THR A 151 10.63 8.82 -11.27
C THR A 151 11.73 8.34 -10.33
N LEU A 152 11.69 7.06 -9.97
CA LEU A 152 12.73 6.36 -9.24
C LEU A 152 13.03 5.04 -9.95
N SER A 153 14.30 4.67 -10.03
CA SER A 153 14.72 3.42 -10.65
C SER A 153 15.52 2.57 -9.66
N PHE A 154 15.23 1.28 -9.63
CA PHE A 154 15.91 0.30 -8.80
C PHE A 154 16.41 -0.86 -9.63
N GLU A 155 17.55 -1.44 -9.24
CA GLU A 155 18.02 -2.70 -9.79
C GLU A 155 17.44 -3.86 -8.96
N ALA A 156 16.70 -4.75 -9.61
CA ALA A 156 16.14 -5.95 -9.00
C ALA A 156 15.98 -7.06 -10.04
N PHE A 157 16.22 -8.30 -9.64
CA PHE A 157 16.06 -9.50 -10.47
C PHE A 157 16.82 -9.42 -11.82
N GLY A 158 17.97 -8.76 -11.84
CA GLY A 158 18.81 -8.57 -13.05
C GLY A 158 18.27 -7.55 -14.04
N SER A 159 17.31 -6.72 -13.64
CA SER A 159 16.68 -5.69 -14.47
C SER A 159 16.55 -4.37 -13.72
N THR A 160 16.49 -3.28 -14.48
CA THR A 160 16.12 -1.96 -13.94
C THR A 160 14.60 -1.86 -13.86
N ILE A 161 14.09 -1.53 -12.67
CA ILE A 161 12.67 -1.32 -12.43
C ILE A 161 12.40 0.17 -12.26
N ASP A 162 11.71 0.74 -13.24
CA ASP A 162 11.34 2.15 -13.24
C ASP A 162 10.01 2.35 -12.53
N ASN A 163 9.95 3.39 -11.70
CA ASN A 163 8.77 3.73 -10.91
C ASN A 163 8.35 5.17 -11.13
N ASN A 164 7.06 5.38 -11.21
CA ASN A 164 6.45 6.71 -11.15
C ASN A 164 6.31 7.15 -9.70
N VAL A 165 6.61 8.42 -9.41
CA VAL A 165 6.43 9.01 -8.09
C VAL A 165 5.23 9.95 -8.13
N TYR A 166 4.26 9.71 -7.25
CA TYR A 166 3.04 10.50 -7.12
C TYR A 166 2.99 11.26 -5.81
N LYS A 167 2.43 12.46 -5.86
CA LYS A 167 2.08 13.28 -4.69
C LYS A 167 0.57 13.34 -4.55
N ILE A 168 0.10 13.07 -3.34
CA ILE A 168 -1.31 13.11 -2.97
C ILE A 168 -1.52 14.24 -1.96
N THR A 169 -2.50 15.09 -2.23
CA THR A 169 -2.94 16.18 -1.36
C THR A 169 -4.35 15.93 -0.84
N SER A 170 -4.84 16.79 0.05
CA SER A 170 -6.21 16.70 0.57
C SER A 170 -7.29 16.80 -0.51
N GLU A 171 -6.99 17.47 -1.63
CA GLU A 171 -7.93 17.60 -2.76
C GLU A 171 -8.17 16.29 -3.50
N ASN A 172 -7.28 15.30 -3.34
CA ASN A 172 -7.38 14.01 -4.01
C ASN A 172 -8.21 12.97 -3.25
N LEU A 173 -8.56 13.24 -1.98
CA LEU A 173 -9.11 12.23 -1.07
C LEU A 173 -10.54 12.52 -0.60
#